data_2f2998339aa30de3696fa821aef7317b
#
_entry.id   2f2998339aa30de3696fa821aef7317b
#
_cell.length_a   1.000
_cell.length_b   1.000
_cell.length_c   1.000
_cell.angle_alpha   90.00
_cell.angle_beta   90.00
_cell.angle_gamma   90.00
#
_symmetry.space_group_name_H-M   'P 1'
#
loop_
_entity.id
_entity.type
_entity.pdbx_description
1 polymer ?
#
loop_
_entity_poly.entity_id
_entity_poly.type
_entity_poly.pdbx_seq_one_letter_code
_entity_poly.pdbx_strand_id
1 'polypeptide(L)'
;MKKEFPDVVLALDSDTEEVIEKGLDAGIDIINDFNGFASEGKLKLVEKYKPALVVMNNGRFDEIPNLKNYLESYFDERVKAILGTGIEREKISIDPGVGYSSNNSMNTPEDMERIKSVKYLRDMKLPIMVAISRKSFNEKIFQLTLEERLMGTLIFESLMVQDGGRILRVHDVKETRDILNMLEVYNKF
;
A
#
# COMPACT_ATOMS: atom_id res chain seq x y z
N MET A 1 19.73 -2.93 13.92
CA MET A 1 18.87 -3.91 13.23
C MET A 1 19.61 -4.53 12.03
N LYS A 2 19.99 -3.80 10.95
CA LYS A 2 20.77 -4.39 9.83
C LYS A 2 22.09 -5.06 10.23
N LYS A 3 22.79 -4.57 11.26
CA LYS A 3 24.03 -5.21 11.76
C LYS A 3 23.78 -6.58 12.38
N GLU A 4 22.62 -6.79 12.99
CA GLU A 4 22.25 -8.07 13.64
C GLU A 4 21.51 -9.00 12.69
N PHE A 5 20.78 -8.45 11.73
CA PHE A 5 19.97 -9.16 10.74
C PHE A 5 20.23 -8.60 9.34
N PRO A 6 21.37 -8.92 8.72
CA PRO A 6 21.79 -8.31 7.45
C PRO A 6 20.85 -8.66 6.28
N ASP A 7 20.23 -9.83 6.32
CA ASP A 7 19.36 -10.34 5.25
C ASP A 7 17.90 -9.88 5.37
N VAL A 8 17.53 -9.20 6.48
CA VAL A 8 16.17 -8.71 6.67
C VAL A 8 15.94 -7.46 5.81
N VAL A 9 14.89 -7.50 4.99
CA VAL A 9 14.41 -6.34 4.24
C VAL A 9 13.66 -5.41 5.20
N LEU A 10 14.09 -4.16 5.29
CA LEU A 10 13.51 -3.15 6.17
C LEU A 10 12.74 -2.12 5.36
N ALA A 11 11.49 -1.87 5.76
CA ALA A 11 10.64 -0.83 5.19
C ALA A 11 10.44 0.32 6.18
N LEU A 12 10.51 1.55 5.69
CA LEU A 12 10.19 2.77 6.44
C LEU A 12 8.87 3.36 5.92
N ASP A 13 7.95 3.60 6.84
CA ASP A 13 6.67 4.26 6.59
C ASP A 13 6.79 5.73 7.01
N SER A 14 6.98 6.63 6.05
CA SER A 14 7.14 8.07 6.30
C SER A 14 6.92 8.89 5.03
N ASP A 15 6.37 10.10 5.21
CA ASP A 15 6.25 11.13 4.17
C ASP A 15 7.18 12.34 4.37
N THR A 16 8.01 12.31 5.40
CA THR A 16 8.91 13.40 5.76
C THR A 16 10.29 13.20 5.14
N GLU A 17 10.73 14.12 4.27
CA GLU A 17 11.99 14.01 3.53
C GLU A 17 13.20 13.75 4.41
N GLU A 18 13.34 14.48 5.51
CA GLU A 18 14.46 14.30 6.46
C GLU A 18 14.48 12.91 7.10
N VAL A 19 13.29 12.35 7.43
CA VAL A 19 13.15 11.00 8.00
C VAL A 19 13.50 9.95 6.95
N ILE A 20 13.02 10.15 5.71
CA ILE A 20 13.33 9.26 4.58
C ILE A 20 14.83 9.24 4.32
N GLU A 21 15.50 10.41 4.23
CA GLU A 21 16.94 10.49 3.99
C GLU A 21 17.74 9.79 5.09
N LYS A 22 17.45 10.07 6.36
CA LYS A 22 18.10 9.39 7.50
C LYS A 22 17.86 7.88 7.50
N GLY A 23 16.66 7.45 7.11
CA GLY A 23 16.34 6.04 6.97
C GLY A 23 17.19 5.37 5.88
N LEU A 24 17.29 6.00 4.72
CA LEU A 24 18.11 5.51 3.59
C LEU A 24 19.59 5.46 3.94
N ASP A 25 20.12 6.50 4.61
CA ASP A 25 21.52 6.51 5.13
C ASP A 25 21.75 5.38 6.14
N ALA A 26 20.74 4.99 6.90
CA ALA A 26 20.80 3.88 7.85
C ALA A 26 20.61 2.49 7.21
N GLY A 27 20.40 2.41 5.89
CA GLY A 27 20.27 1.17 5.13
C GLY A 27 18.85 0.60 5.07
N ILE A 28 17.83 1.43 5.12
CA ILE A 28 16.44 1.03 4.81
C ILE A 28 16.34 0.67 3.32
N ASP A 29 15.66 -0.43 3.03
CA ASP A 29 15.55 -0.98 1.68
C ASP A 29 14.31 -0.48 0.93
N ILE A 30 13.20 -0.23 1.65
CA ILE A 30 11.90 0.15 1.06
C ILE A 30 11.40 1.41 1.74
N ILE A 31 10.92 2.37 0.97
CA ILE A 31 10.17 3.53 1.47
C ILE A 31 8.71 3.39 1.09
N ASN A 32 7.83 3.45 2.10
CA ASN A 32 6.39 3.59 1.94
C ASN A 32 5.99 5.04 2.20
N ASP A 33 5.64 5.77 1.14
CA ASP A 33 5.21 7.17 1.25
C ASP A 33 3.71 7.29 0.95
N PHE A 34 2.94 7.66 1.96
CA PHE A 34 1.48 7.82 1.82
C PHE A 34 1.06 9.07 1.02
N ASN A 35 1.99 9.94 0.63
CA ASN A 35 1.77 11.06 -0.29
C ASN A 35 2.36 10.81 -1.70
N GLY A 36 2.74 9.55 -2.02
CA GLY A 36 3.11 9.13 -3.36
C GLY A 36 4.32 9.84 -3.96
N PHE A 37 5.30 10.22 -3.15
CA PHE A 37 6.52 10.91 -3.58
C PHE A 37 6.24 12.22 -4.34
N ALA A 38 5.26 13.01 -3.86
CA ALA A 38 4.78 14.19 -4.57
C ALA A 38 5.77 15.37 -4.62
N SER A 39 6.75 15.45 -3.70
CA SER A 39 7.69 16.55 -3.65
C SER A 39 8.96 16.31 -4.47
N GLU A 40 9.56 17.40 -4.96
CA GLU A 40 10.84 17.36 -5.67
C GLU A 40 11.98 16.80 -4.78
N GLY A 41 11.97 17.12 -3.48
CA GLY A 41 12.96 16.62 -2.52
C GLY A 41 12.92 15.09 -2.42
N LYS A 42 11.72 14.47 -2.32
CA LYS A 42 11.57 13.01 -2.31
C LYS A 42 12.05 12.38 -3.62
N LEU A 43 11.75 12.99 -4.78
CA LEU A 43 12.24 12.49 -6.06
C LEU A 43 13.77 12.53 -6.15
N LYS A 44 14.42 13.56 -5.61
CA LYS A 44 15.90 13.62 -5.50
C LYS A 44 16.46 12.51 -4.58
N LEU A 45 15.77 12.18 -3.49
CA LEU A 45 16.16 11.05 -2.65
C LEU A 45 16.01 9.71 -3.39
N VAL A 46 14.92 9.53 -4.13
CA VAL A 46 14.74 8.34 -4.99
C VAL A 46 15.86 8.26 -6.04
N GLU A 47 16.20 9.37 -6.69
CA GLU A 47 17.32 9.43 -7.67
C GLU A 47 18.65 9.04 -7.05
N LYS A 48 18.96 9.55 -5.86
CA LYS A 48 20.22 9.33 -5.15
C LYS A 48 20.40 7.90 -4.64
N TYR A 49 19.36 7.34 -4.01
CA TYR A 49 19.47 6.08 -3.26
C TYR A 49 18.89 4.87 -3.98
N LYS A 50 17.99 5.08 -4.94
CA LYS A 50 17.31 4.01 -5.71
C LYS A 50 16.67 2.92 -4.83
N PRO A 51 15.93 3.25 -3.72
CA PRO A 51 15.28 2.25 -2.87
C PRO A 51 14.12 1.57 -3.60
N ALA A 52 13.57 0.50 -3.04
CA ALA A 52 12.24 0.05 -3.45
C ALA A 52 11.16 0.97 -2.86
N LEU A 53 10.05 1.14 -3.58
CA LEU A 53 9.03 2.14 -3.28
C LEU A 53 7.64 1.53 -3.15
N VAL A 54 6.88 2.00 -2.17
CA VAL A 54 5.43 1.87 -2.12
C VAL A 54 4.82 3.26 -2.29
N VAL A 55 4.15 3.46 -3.41
CA VAL A 55 3.47 4.70 -3.78
C VAL A 55 2.03 4.60 -3.32
N MET A 56 1.69 5.23 -2.19
CA MET A 56 0.33 5.19 -1.66
C MET A 56 -0.47 6.42 -2.09
N ASN A 57 -1.76 6.22 -2.31
CA ASN A 57 -2.71 7.31 -2.51
C ASN A 57 -3.33 7.76 -1.19
N ASN A 58 -3.12 9.02 -0.82
CA ASN A 58 -3.80 9.68 0.28
C ASN A 58 -4.88 10.61 -0.27
N GLY A 59 -6.11 10.14 -0.32
CA GLY A 59 -7.26 10.89 -0.83
C GLY A 59 -8.03 11.72 0.20
N ARG A 60 -7.53 11.87 1.43
CA ARG A 60 -8.30 12.46 2.55
C ARG A 60 -8.82 13.86 2.30
N PHE A 61 -8.14 14.64 1.50
CA PHE A 61 -8.44 16.06 1.25
C PHE A 61 -8.91 16.33 -0.17
N ASP A 62 -9.06 15.27 -0.99
CA ASP A 62 -9.44 15.40 -2.38
C ASP A 62 -10.95 15.29 -2.56
N GLU A 63 -11.49 15.98 -3.58
CA GLU A 63 -12.81 15.71 -4.09
C GLU A 63 -12.74 14.60 -5.15
N ILE A 64 -13.33 13.44 -4.87
CA ILE A 64 -13.21 12.25 -5.69
C ILE A 64 -14.59 11.85 -6.25
N PRO A 65 -15.03 12.44 -7.37
CA PRO A 65 -16.33 12.10 -7.97
C PRO A 65 -16.35 10.72 -8.65
N ASN A 66 -15.18 10.23 -9.08
CA ASN A 66 -15.00 8.91 -9.68
C ASN A 66 -13.68 8.31 -9.22
N LEU A 67 -13.74 7.40 -8.28
CA LEU A 67 -12.56 6.83 -7.65
C LEU A 67 -11.67 6.07 -8.65
N LYS A 68 -12.25 5.35 -9.62
CA LYS A 68 -11.47 4.61 -10.62
C LYS A 68 -10.59 5.55 -11.43
N ASN A 69 -11.19 6.56 -12.07
CA ASN A 69 -10.46 7.51 -12.90
C ASN A 69 -9.41 8.27 -12.08
N TYR A 70 -9.76 8.64 -10.86
CA TYR A 70 -8.86 9.32 -9.94
C TYR A 70 -7.63 8.48 -9.62
N LEU A 71 -7.80 7.23 -9.19
CA LEU A 71 -6.67 6.36 -8.84
C LEU A 71 -5.80 6.02 -10.05
N GLU A 72 -6.40 5.73 -11.21
CA GLU A 72 -5.66 5.48 -12.45
C GLU A 72 -4.80 6.69 -12.82
N SER A 73 -5.37 7.89 -12.86
CA SER A 73 -4.64 9.12 -13.18
C SER A 73 -3.55 9.44 -12.15
N TYR A 74 -3.86 9.28 -10.87
CA TYR A 74 -2.91 9.51 -9.77
C TYR A 74 -1.68 8.62 -9.91
N PHE A 75 -1.88 7.32 -10.06
CA PHE A 75 -0.75 6.39 -10.15
C PHE A 75 0.03 6.56 -11.46
N ASP A 76 -0.63 6.82 -12.59
CA ASP A 76 0.06 7.13 -13.85
C ASP A 76 0.97 8.34 -13.71
N GLU A 77 0.49 9.42 -13.10
CA GLU A 77 1.28 10.63 -12.88
C GLU A 77 2.45 10.36 -11.93
N ARG A 78 2.20 9.73 -10.76
CA ARG A 78 3.24 9.47 -9.77
C ARG A 78 4.31 8.51 -10.29
N VAL A 79 3.91 7.41 -10.89
CA VAL A 79 4.84 6.43 -11.48
C VAL A 79 5.67 7.05 -12.59
N LYS A 80 5.07 7.89 -13.44
CA LYS A 80 5.82 8.62 -14.49
C LYS A 80 6.87 9.55 -13.90
N ALA A 81 6.52 10.32 -12.87
CA ALA A 81 7.47 11.21 -12.19
C ALA A 81 8.62 10.42 -11.54
N ILE A 82 8.31 9.32 -10.87
CA ILE A 82 9.28 8.44 -10.22
C ILE A 82 10.21 7.79 -11.25
N LEU A 83 9.70 7.28 -12.35
CA LEU A 83 10.51 6.71 -13.43
C LEU A 83 11.46 7.75 -14.05
N GLY A 84 11.06 9.03 -14.05
CA GLY A 84 11.92 10.15 -14.47
C GLY A 84 13.21 10.29 -13.65
N THR A 85 13.28 9.75 -12.44
CA THR A 85 14.50 9.69 -11.61
C THR A 85 15.50 8.61 -12.07
N GLY A 86 15.12 7.79 -13.07
CA GLY A 86 15.95 6.67 -13.54
C GLY A 86 15.94 5.47 -12.61
N ILE A 87 14.91 5.31 -11.75
CA ILE A 87 14.69 4.09 -10.99
C ILE A 87 14.09 3.00 -11.89
N GLU A 88 14.38 1.75 -11.60
CA GLU A 88 13.82 0.59 -12.29
C GLU A 88 12.33 0.41 -11.91
N ARG A 89 11.49 0.08 -12.91
CA ARG A 89 10.04 -0.10 -12.72
C ARG A 89 9.71 -1.20 -11.71
N GLU A 90 10.54 -2.23 -11.65
CA GLU A 90 10.44 -3.39 -10.78
C GLU A 90 10.58 -3.04 -9.29
N LYS A 91 11.14 -1.86 -8.98
CA LYS A 91 11.25 -1.33 -7.62
C LYS A 91 10.02 -0.54 -7.17
N ILE A 92 9.02 -0.37 -8.02
CA ILE A 92 7.82 0.42 -7.73
C ILE A 92 6.65 -0.51 -7.45
N SER A 93 5.98 -0.30 -6.33
CA SER A 93 4.68 -0.86 -5.99
C SER A 93 3.68 0.25 -5.65
N ILE A 94 2.40 -0.05 -5.71
CA ILE A 94 1.32 0.92 -5.43
C ILE A 94 0.41 0.42 -4.32
N ASP A 95 -0.19 1.37 -3.56
CA ASP A 95 -1.19 1.09 -2.52
C ASP A 95 -2.41 2.00 -2.74
N PRO A 96 -3.61 1.44 -2.94
CA PRO A 96 -4.81 2.24 -3.17
C PRO A 96 -5.26 3.10 -1.99
N GLY A 97 -4.64 2.96 -0.81
CA GLY A 97 -4.89 3.84 0.33
C GLY A 97 -6.23 3.58 1.04
N VAL A 98 -6.62 2.33 1.24
CA VAL A 98 -7.79 1.99 2.07
C VAL A 98 -7.65 2.62 3.46
N GLY A 99 -8.70 3.28 3.96
CA GLY A 99 -8.69 4.03 5.22
C GLY A 99 -8.18 5.47 5.09
N TYR A 100 -7.87 5.92 3.86
CA TYR A 100 -7.50 7.29 3.51
C TYR A 100 -8.49 7.88 2.50
N SER A 101 -9.77 7.65 2.77
CA SER A 101 -10.89 8.12 1.96
C SER A 101 -11.08 9.63 2.02
N SER A 102 -11.74 10.19 1.01
CA SER A 102 -11.99 11.63 0.84
C SER A 102 -12.72 12.28 2.03
N ASN A 103 -12.58 13.59 2.17
CA ASN A 103 -13.23 14.43 3.17
C ASN A 103 -12.93 14.10 4.63
N ASN A 104 -11.83 13.44 4.91
CA ASN A 104 -11.41 13.02 6.28
C ASN A 104 -12.56 12.34 7.07
N SER A 105 -13.69 12.12 6.46
CA SER A 105 -14.79 11.32 6.96
C SER A 105 -14.45 9.89 6.57
N MET A 106 -14.24 9.05 7.54
CA MET A 106 -14.09 7.62 7.33
C MET A 106 -15.23 7.13 6.39
N ASN A 107 -15.07 7.35 5.08
CA ASN A 107 -16.07 7.09 4.06
C ASN A 107 -16.04 5.61 3.72
N THR A 108 -16.81 4.84 4.44
CA THR A 108 -16.89 3.38 4.28
C THR A 108 -17.22 2.91 2.87
N PRO A 109 -18.15 3.55 2.12
CA PRO A 109 -18.36 3.22 0.71
C PRO A 109 -17.09 3.37 -0.13
N GLU A 110 -16.36 4.46 0.03
CA GLU A 110 -15.11 4.69 -0.68
C GLU A 110 -14.01 3.67 -0.28
N ASP A 111 -13.92 3.30 1.00
CA ASP A 111 -12.99 2.27 1.44
C ASP A 111 -13.29 0.91 0.78
N MET A 112 -14.58 0.57 0.62
CA MET A 112 -14.97 -0.63 -0.12
C MET A 112 -14.64 -0.55 -1.61
N GLU A 113 -14.77 0.62 -2.23
CA GLU A 113 -14.35 0.84 -3.61
C GLU A 113 -12.83 0.76 -3.75
N ARG A 114 -12.06 1.30 -2.78
CA ARG A 114 -10.59 1.17 -2.74
C ARG A 114 -10.14 -0.28 -2.59
N ILE A 115 -10.82 -1.09 -1.78
CA ILE A 115 -10.57 -2.54 -1.69
C ILE A 115 -10.79 -3.20 -3.06
N LYS A 116 -11.88 -2.90 -3.74
CA LYS A 116 -12.21 -3.43 -5.07
C LYS A 116 -11.31 -2.88 -6.18
N SER A 117 -10.61 -1.78 -5.94
CA SER A 117 -9.77 -1.13 -6.95
C SER A 117 -8.60 -2.00 -7.42
N VAL A 118 -8.14 -2.95 -6.59
CA VAL A 118 -7.09 -3.91 -6.94
C VAL A 118 -7.38 -4.57 -8.27
N LYS A 119 -8.67 -4.87 -8.53
CA LYS A 119 -9.14 -5.57 -9.73
C LYS A 119 -8.83 -4.84 -11.05
N TYR A 120 -8.86 -3.52 -11.07
CA TYR A 120 -8.51 -2.73 -12.26
C TYR A 120 -7.09 -2.17 -12.19
N LEU A 121 -6.58 -1.85 -11.00
CA LEU A 121 -5.20 -1.36 -10.83
C LEU A 121 -4.14 -2.42 -11.21
N ARG A 122 -4.46 -3.71 -11.15
CA ARG A 122 -3.56 -4.77 -11.64
C ARG A 122 -3.17 -4.62 -13.10
N ASP A 123 -3.99 -3.94 -13.90
CA ASP A 123 -3.72 -3.71 -15.33
C ASP A 123 -2.55 -2.74 -15.54
N MET A 124 -2.16 -1.97 -14.52
CA MET A 124 -0.94 -1.16 -14.50
C MET A 124 0.35 -2.01 -14.47
N LYS A 125 0.24 -3.33 -14.21
CA LYS A 125 1.35 -4.28 -14.12
C LYS A 125 2.42 -3.86 -13.10
N LEU A 126 1.99 -3.33 -11.98
CA LEU A 126 2.79 -3.04 -10.79
C LEU A 126 2.31 -3.92 -9.63
N PRO A 127 3.21 -4.36 -8.74
CA PRO A 127 2.78 -5.00 -7.50
C PRO A 127 1.86 -4.07 -6.70
N ILE A 128 0.73 -4.61 -6.21
CA ILE A 128 -0.22 -3.84 -5.40
C ILE A 128 -0.09 -4.27 -3.95
N MET A 129 0.12 -3.29 -3.07
CA MET A 129 0.12 -3.52 -1.62
C MET A 129 -1.31 -3.56 -1.08
N VAL A 130 -1.55 -4.55 -0.23
CA VAL A 130 -2.76 -4.75 0.57
C VAL A 130 -2.42 -4.38 2.01
N ALA A 131 -2.84 -3.20 2.46
CA ALA A 131 -2.54 -2.66 3.78
C ALA A 131 -3.84 -2.32 4.54
N ILE A 132 -4.64 -3.34 4.84
CA ILE A 132 -5.98 -3.19 5.44
C ILE A 132 -6.10 -3.77 6.85
N SER A 133 -5.00 -4.33 7.37
CA SER A 133 -4.99 -5.03 8.65
C SER A 133 -5.57 -4.18 9.79
N ARG A 134 -6.64 -4.68 10.40
CA ARG A 134 -7.37 -4.11 11.54
C ARG A 134 -7.89 -2.68 11.32
N LYS A 135 -8.05 -2.21 10.07
CA LYS A 135 -8.52 -0.86 9.77
C LYS A 135 -9.96 -0.61 10.23
N SER A 136 -10.26 0.67 10.48
CA SER A 136 -11.50 1.14 11.12
C SER A 136 -12.78 0.93 10.30
N PHE A 137 -12.69 0.64 9.00
CA PHE A 137 -13.88 0.28 8.22
C PHE A 137 -14.61 -0.95 8.80
N ASN A 138 -13.87 -1.91 9.41
CA ASN A 138 -14.45 -3.07 10.08
C ASN A 138 -15.31 -2.67 11.30
N GLU A 139 -14.85 -1.68 12.09
CA GLU A 139 -15.65 -1.12 13.18
C GLU A 139 -16.95 -0.50 12.69
N LYS A 140 -16.88 0.26 11.63
CA LYS A 140 -18.01 1.03 11.13
C LYS A 140 -19.08 0.20 10.45
N ILE A 141 -18.66 -0.81 9.67
CA ILE A 141 -19.60 -1.67 8.96
C ILE A 141 -20.17 -2.74 9.89
N PHE A 142 -19.31 -3.31 10.75
CA PHE A 142 -19.67 -4.53 11.51
C PHE A 142 -19.69 -4.28 13.01
N GLN A 143 -19.45 -3.06 13.48
CA GLN A 143 -19.40 -2.67 14.90
C GLN A 143 -18.39 -3.48 15.73
N LEU A 144 -17.26 -3.86 15.09
CA LEU A 144 -16.23 -4.69 15.70
C LEU A 144 -15.22 -3.86 16.49
N THR A 145 -14.86 -4.32 17.69
CA THR A 145 -13.72 -3.80 18.44
C THR A 145 -12.40 -4.09 17.69
N LEU A 146 -11.31 -3.48 18.13
CA LEU A 146 -10.00 -3.69 17.47
C LEU A 146 -9.56 -5.16 17.48
N GLU A 147 -9.83 -5.87 18.56
CA GLU A 147 -9.50 -7.29 18.74
C GLU A 147 -10.32 -8.18 17.81
N GLU A 148 -11.57 -7.81 17.54
CA GLU A 148 -12.51 -8.58 16.71
C GLU A 148 -12.29 -8.39 15.20
N ARG A 149 -11.49 -7.41 14.78
CA ARG A 149 -11.27 -7.06 13.36
C ARG A 149 -10.45 -8.10 12.57
N LEU A 150 -9.88 -9.10 13.23
CA LEU A 150 -9.02 -10.09 12.57
C LEU A 150 -9.77 -10.84 11.45
N MET A 151 -10.96 -11.34 11.72
CA MET A 151 -11.74 -12.11 10.74
C MET A 151 -12.07 -11.26 9.50
N GLY A 152 -12.55 -10.04 9.69
CA GLY A 152 -12.82 -9.11 8.59
C GLY A 152 -11.56 -8.77 7.80
N THR A 153 -10.42 -8.57 8.50
CA THR A 153 -9.11 -8.36 7.87
C THR A 153 -8.77 -9.52 6.93
N LEU A 154 -8.78 -10.76 7.42
CA LEU A 154 -8.40 -11.94 6.64
C LEU A 154 -9.30 -12.18 5.43
N ILE A 155 -10.62 -11.94 5.57
CA ILE A 155 -11.55 -12.03 4.45
C ILE A 155 -11.21 -11.04 3.36
N PHE A 156 -11.06 -9.75 3.70
CA PHE A 156 -10.78 -8.72 2.69
C PHE A 156 -9.37 -8.81 2.12
N GLU A 157 -8.36 -9.21 2.91
CA GLU A 157 -7.03 -9.54 2.40
C GLU A 157 -7.11 -10.65 1.33
N SER A 158 -7.86 -11.71 1.60
CA SER A 158 -8.08 -12.82 0.69
C SER A 158 -8.70 -12.37 -0.64
N LEU A 159 -9.74 -11.54 -0.56
CA LEU A 159 -10.41 -10.99 -1.74
C LEU A 159 -9.47 -10.11 -2.57
N MET A 160 -8.71 -9.22 -1.91
CA MET A 160 -7.75 -8.36 -2.59
C MET A 160 -6.61 -9.16 -3.24
N VAL A 161 -6.15 -10.25 -2.62
CA VAL A 161 -5.14 -11.15 -3.20
C VAL A 161 -5.69 -11.86 -4.43
N GLN A 162 -6.92 -12.35 -4.40
CA GLN A 162 -7.60 -12.95 -5.56
C GLN A 162 -7.76 -11.94 -6.71
N ASP A 163 -8.01 -10.67 -6.40
CA ASP A 163 -8.14 -9.60 -7.39
C ASP A 163 -6.78 -9.12 -7.95
N GLY A 164 -5.64 -9.53 -7.35
CA GLY A 164 -4.30 -9.22 -7.87
C GLY A 164 -3.34 -8.55 -6.89
N GLY A 165 -3.69 -8.38 -5.61
CA GLY A 165 -2.77 -7.94 -4.55
C GLY A 165 -1.57 -8.88 -4.43
N ARG A 166 -0.37 -8.32 -4.21
CA ARG A 166 0.90 -9.09 -4.19
C ARG A 166 1.76 -8.86 -2.96
N ILE A 167 1.61 -7.73 -2.30
CA ILE A 167 2.36 -7.37 -1.08
C ILE A 167 1.34 -7.18 0.03
N LEU A 168 1.49 -7.87 1.16
CA LEU A 168 0.60 -7.72 2.30
C LEU A 168 1.34 -7.06 3.45
N ARG A 169 0.80 -5.95 3.97
CA ARG A 169 1.28 -5.26 5.17
C ARG A 169 0.33 -5.53 6.32
N VAL A 170 0.75 -6.42 7.23
CA VAL A 170 -0.15 -7.02 8.22
C VAL A 170 0.42 -6.96 9.64
N HIS A 171 -0.46 -7.03 10.64
CA HIS A 171 -0.08 -7.23 12.05
C HIS A 171 -0.07 -8.73 12.40
N ASP A 172 -1.00 -9.49 11.84
CA ASP A 172 -1.28 -10.89 12.19
C ASP A 172 -0.63 -11.82 11.14
N VAL A 173 0.71 -11.90 11.15
CA VAL A 173 1.50 -12.57 10.09
C VAL A 173 1.16 -14.06 9.96
N LYS A 174 0.98 -14.75 11.09
CA LYS A 174 0.68 -16.19 11.08
C LYS A 174 -0.68 -16.46 10.45
N GLU A 175 -1.71 -15.76 10.91
CA GLU A 175 -3.10 -15.91 10.46
C GLU A 175 -3.23 -15.54 8.98
N THR A 176 -2.58 -14.47 8.55
CA THR A 176 -2.53 -14.09 7.13
C THR A 176 -1.84 -15.15 6.28
N ARG A 177 -0.74 -15.73 6.73
CA ARG A 177 -0.07 -16.82 6.02
C ARG A 177 -0.96 -18.05 5.91
N ASP A 178 -1.63 -18.43 6.99
CA ASP A 178 -2.51 -19.59 7.02
C ASP A 178 -3.64 -19.45 6.00
N ILE A 179 -4.31 -18.30 5.94
CA ILE A 179 -5.38 -18.06 4.97
C ILE A 179 -4.88 -18.02 3.51
N LEU A 180 -3.69 -17.46 3.27
CA LEU A 180 -3.10 -17.47 1.94
C LEU A 180 -2.75 -18.87 1.44
N ASN A 181 -2.24 -19.74 2.33
CA ASN A 181 -2.01 -21.14 2.02
C ASN A 181 -3.31 -21.86 1.65
N MET A 182 -4.41 -21.56 2.36
CA MET A 182 -5.74 -22.11 2.03
C MET A 182 -6.24 -21.64 0.66
N LEU A 183 -6.04 -20.35 0.34
CA LEU A 183 -6.36 -19.80 -0.98
C LEU A 183 -5.53 -20.44 -2.10
N GLU A 184 -4.25 -20.68 -1.87
CA GLU A 184 -3.40 -21.35 -2.85
C GLU A 184 -3.88 -22.76 -3.14
N VAL A 185 -4.27 -23.51 -2.10
CA VAL A 185 -4.87 -24.84 -2.27
C VAL A 185 -6.18 -24.75 -3.04
N TYR A 186 -7.10 -23.86 -2.64
CA TYR A 186 -8.38 -23.65 -3.33
C TYR A 186 -8.21 -23.36 -4.83
N ASN A 187 -7.23 -22.54 -5.21
CA ASN A 187 -6.98 -22.16 -6.61
C ASN A 187 -6.30 -23.24 -7.46
N LYS A 188 -5.85 -24.35 -6.84
CA LYS A 188 -5.24 -25.50 -7.55
C LYS A 188 -6.27 -26.52 -8.02
N PHE A 189 -7.48 -26.48 -7.47
CA PHE A 189 -8.59 -27.37 -7.82
C PHE A 189 -9.67 -26.64 -8.66
#